data_7e47dafe9c766543f1c11e9f4870d363
#
_entry.id   7e47dafe9c766543f1c11e9f4870d363
#
_cell.length_a   1.000
_cell.length_b   1.000
_cell.length_c   1.000
_cell.angle_alpha   90.00
_cell.angle_beta   90.00
_cell.angle_gamma   90.00
#
_symmetry.space_group_name_H-M   'P 1'
#
loop_
_entity.id
_entity.type
_entity.pdbx_description
1 polymer ?
#
loop_
_entity_poly.entity_id
_entity_poly.type
_entity_poly.pdbx_seq_one_letter_code
_entity_poly.pdbx_strand_id
1 'polypeptide(L)'
;MSNEYPWYLQKNSAGWSKEAELLLKAFETENDADIRQYIREYLEVRDERRKDAELSEEFIEYEKNREWLEGLAKYTELKIGLVADNKPDYEAVQDIQEQEDFHNYSKRENYFRNQLSEVPRAAGRRGESRFYYGGMLQAMLLDRVYPDWKDEVFKEDIFLEDLLRHTVKEI
;
A
#
# COMPACT_ATOMS: atom_id res chain seq x y z
N MET A 1 -10.78 8.96 -16.63
CA MET A 1 -10.35 9.03 -15.21
C MET A 1 -8.87 9.29 -15.07
N SER A 2 -7.93 8.37 -15.41
CA SER A 2 -6.49 8.59 -15.20
C SER A 2 -5.95 9.86 -15.87
N ASN A 3 -6.38 10.18 -17.10
CA ASN A 3 -5.96 11.39 -17.82
C ASN A 3 -6.53 12.69 -17.26
N GLU A 4 -7.61 12.62 -16.50
CA GLU A 4 -8.32 13.76 -15.92
C GLU A 4 -7.99 13.99 -14.46
N TYR A 5 -7.39 13.00 -13.80
CA TYR A 5 -6.99 13.10 -12.42
C TYR A 5 -5.93 14.22 -12.24
N PRO A 6 -6.04 15.07 -11.21
CA PRO A 6 -5.23 16.27 -11.07
C PRO A 6 -3.79 15.98 -10.60
N TRP A 7 -3.02 15.25 -11.42
CA TRP A 7 -1.63 14.87 -11.15
C TRP A 7 -0.69 16.05 -10.92
N TYR A 8 -1.02 17.20 -11.53
CA TYR A 8 -0.17 18.38 -11.56
C TYR A 8 -0.46 19.37 -10.45
N LEU A 9 -1.54 19.18 -9.72
CA LEU A 9 -1.91 20.08 -8.65
C LEU A 9 -0.92 19.93 -7.50
N GLN A 10 -0.20 21.01 -7.17
CA GLN A 10 0.87 20.99 -6.17
C GLN A 10 0.37 20.50 -4.80
N LYS A 11 -0.80 20.95 -4.38
CA LYS A 11 -1.43 20.50 -3.12
C LYS A 11 -1.65 18.99 -3.09
N ASN A 12 -2.15 18.46 -4.20
CA ASN A 12 -2.37 17.02 -4.34
C ASN A 12 -1.05 16.23 -4.24
N SER A 13 -0.02 16.65 -4.98
CA SER A 13 1.29 15.98 -4.97
C SER A 13 2.01 16.08 -3.62
N ALA A 14 1.94 17.23 -2.95
CA ALA A 14 2.54 17.42 -1.63
C ALA A 14 1.86 16.54 -0.57
N GLY A 15 0.54 16.44 -0.61
CA GLY A 15 -0.23 15.59 0.29
C GLY A 15 0.12 14.10 0.11
N TRP A 16 0.22 13.63 -1.14
CA TRP A 16 0.65 12.25 -1.43
C TRP A 16 2.03 11.91 -0.87
N SER A 17 2.98 12.85 -0.92
CA SER A 17 4.30 12.64 -0.34
C SER A 17 4.24 12.51 1.19
N LYS A 18 3.40 13.30 1.85
CA LYS A 18 3.19 13.23 3.29
C LYS A 18 2.44 11.96 3.73
N GLU A 19 1.44 11.53 2.96
CA GLU A 19 0.75 10.26 3.16
C GLU A 19 1.73 9.08 3.11
N ALA A 20 2.59 9.04 2.09
CA ALA A 20 3.61 8.00 1.94
C ALA A 20 4.62 7.98 3.09
N GLU A 21 5.05 9.14 3.58
CA GLU A 21 5.92 9.26 4.75
C GLU A 21 5.26 8.68 6.01
N LEU A 22 3.99 8.97 6.24
CA LEU A 22 3.27 8.48 7.42
C LEU A 22 3.01 6.98 7.35
N LEU A 23 2.66 6.44 6.17
CA LEU A 23 2.53 5.00 5.97
C LEU A 23 3.86 4.26 6.21
N LEU A 24 4.99 4.82 5.75
CA LEU A 24 6.31 4.24 6.02
C LEU A 24 6.65 4.29 7.51
N LYS A 25 6.43 5.40 8.19
CA LYS A 25 6.64 5.51 9.65
C LYS A 25 5.80 4.49 10.41
N ALA A 26 4.52 4.35 10.05
CA ALA A 26 3.66 3.33 10.63
C ALA A 26 4.20 1.92 10.40
N PHE A 27 4.72 1.64 9.20
CA PHE A 27 5.27 0.34 8.85
C PHE A 27 6.59 0.03 9.58
N GLU A 28 7.46 1.02 9.74
CA GLU A 28 8.79 0.87 10.36
C GLU A 28 8.75 0.83 11.89
N THR A 29 7.68 1.30 12.52
CA THR A 29 7.56 1.25 13.98
C THR A 29 7.09 -0.13 14.48
N GLU A 30 7.57 -0.55 15.66
CA GLU A 30 7.18 -1.82 16.28
C GLU A 30 6.04 -1.67 17.29
N ASN A 31 5.79 -0.47 17.78
CA ASN A 31 4.79 -0.19 18.80
C ASN A 31 3.39 -0.03 18.19
N ASP A 32 2.45 -0.87 18.61
CA ASP A 32 1.08 -0.88 18.06
C ASP A 32 0.31 0.43 18.30
N ALA A 33 0.54 1.11 19.42
CA ALA A 33 -0.10 2.40 19.69
C ALA A 33 0.43 3.47 18.73
N ASP A 34 1.74 3.49 18.47
CA ASP A 34 2.36 4.41 17.52
C ASP A 34 1.94 4.10 16.08
N ILE A 35 1.79 2.81 15.71
CA ILE A 35 1.24 2.42 14.41
C ILE A 35 -0.13 3.05 14.21
N ARG A 36 -1.04 2.86 15.17
CA ARG A 36 -2.40 3.40 15.09
C ARG A 36 -2.41 4.94 15.07
N GLN A 37 -1.46 5.56 15.76
CA GLN A 37 -1.31 7.02 15.72
C GLN A 37 -0.90 7.49 14.33
N TYR A 38 0.11 6.88 13.70
CA TYR A 38 0.52 7.22 12.33
C TYR A 38 -0.55 6.92 11.29
N ILE A 39 -1.33 5.84 11.47
CA ILE A 39 -2.49 5.57 10.60
C ILE A 39 -3.53 6.69 10.73
N ARG A 40 -3.80 7.19 11.93
CA ARG A 40 -4.73 8.30 12.13
C ARG A 40 -4.23 9.57 11.44
N GLU A 41 -2.97 9.93 11.65
CA GLU A 41 -2.35 11.09 11.01
C GLU A 41 -2.35 10.96 9.48
N TYR A 42 -2.08 9.77 8.94
CA TYR A 42 -2.19 9.47 7.52
C TYR A 42 -3.59 9.73 6.97
N LEU A 43 -4.61 9.25 7.66
CA LEU A 43 -6.00 9.44 7.24
C LEU A 43 -6.43 10.91 7.31
N GLU A 44 -6.00 11.65 8.33
CA GLU A 44 -6.23 13.10 8.45
C GLU A 44 -5.57 13.87 7.30
N VAL A 45 -4.29 13.60 7.01
CA VAL A 45 -3.56 14.21 5.89
C VAL A 45 -4.23 13.90 4.55
N ARG A 46 -4.73 12.68 4.38
CA ARG A 46 -5.45 12.25 3.17
C ARG A 46 -6.74 13.04 2.99
N ASP A 47 -7.53 13.17 4.05
CA ASP A 47 -8.78 13.92 4.02
C ASP A 47 -8.54 15.42 3.75
N GLU A 48 -7.52 16.02 4.39
CA GLU A 48 -7.09 17.40 4.13
C GLU A 48 -6.64 17.59 2.67
N ARG A 49 -5.79 16.68 2.15
CA ARG A 49 -5.35 16.73 0.76
C ARG A 49 -6.52 16.69 -0.22
N ARG A 50 -7.44 15.76 -0.05
CA ARG A 50 -8.62 15.62 -0.92
C ARG A 50 -9.48 16.87 -0.91
N LYS A 51 -9.70 17.44 0.26
CA LYS A 51 -10.42 18.70 0.45
C LYS A 51 -9.69 19.88 -0.19
N ASP A 52 -8.38 20.03 0.06
CA ASP A 52 -7.57 21.15 -0.44
C ASP A 52 -7.37 21.09 -1.96
N ALA A 53 -7.35 19.89 -2.51
CA ALA A 53 -7.28 19.65 -3.94
C ALA A 53 -8.66 19.68 -4.62
N GLU A 54 -9.74 19.88 -3.85
CA GLU A 54 -11.12 19.92 -4.32
C GLU A 54 -11.48 18.68 -5.17
N LEU A 55 -11.02 17.49 -4.71
CA LEU A 55 -11.27 16.25 -5.44
C LEU A 55 -12.76 15.91 -5.40
N SER A 56 -13.31 15.57 -6.57
CA SER A 56 -14.67 15.04 -6.65
C SER A 56 -14.75 13.64 -6.03
N GLU A 57 -15.96 13.22 -5.67
CA GLU A 57 -16.22 11.86 -5.16
C GLU A 57 -15.71 10.78 -6.14
N GLU A 58 -15.87 11.00 -7.45
CA GLU A 58 -15.39 10.10 -8.49
C GLU A 58 -13.86 9.93 -8.46
N PHE A 59 -13.11 11.01 -8.21
CA PHE A 59 -11.65 10.91 -8.07
C PHE A 59 -11.23 10.26 -6.76
N ILE A 60 -11.96 10.48 -5.67
CA ILE A 60 -11.73 9.80 -4.39
C ILE A 60 -11.98 8.29 -4.54
N GLU A 61 -13.06 7.92 -5.17
CA GLU A 61 -13.36 6.52 -5.47
C GLU A 61 -12.32 5.89 -6.41
N TYR A 62 -11.87 6.64 -7.42
CA TYR A 62 -10.79 6.21 -8.30
C TYR A 62 -9.50 5.93 -7.51
N GLU A 63 -9.09 6.79 -6.57
CA GLU A 63 -7.93 6.54 -5.70
C GLU A 63 -8.10 5.23 -4.93
N LYS A 64 -9.24 5.05 -4.24
CA LYS A 64 -9.54 3.87 -3.44
C LYS A 64 -9.51 2.58 -4.28
N ASN A 65 -10.16 2.61 -5.45
CA ASN A 65 -10.19 1.49 -6.38
C ASN A 65 -8.79 1.12 -6.89
N ARG A 66 -7.96 2.11 -7.25
CA ARG A 66 -6.61 1.84 -7.73
C ARG A 66 -5.69 1.32 -6.62
N GLU A 67 -5.78 1.85 -5.43
CA GLU A 67 -5.04 1.32 -4.27
C GLU A 67 -5.50 -0.10 -3.92
N TRP A 68 -6.80 -0.38 -3.98
CA TRP A 68 -7.33 -1.72 -3.77
C TRP A 68 -6.82 -2.70 -4.83
N LEU A 69 -6.96 -2.38 -6.12
CA LEU A 69 -6.59 -3.27 -7.21
C LEU A 69 -5.06 -3.46 -7.31
N GLU A 70 -4.36 -2.38 -7.51
CA GLU A 70 -2.92 -2.38 -7.79
C GLU A 70 -2.08 -2.59 -6.51
N GLY A 71 -2.54 -2.03 -5.40
CA GLY A 71 -1.90 -2.19 -4.11
C GLY A 71 -1.98 -3.61 -3.59
N LEU A 72 -3.12 -4.28 -3.71
CA LEU A 72 -3.26 -5.70 -3.35
C LEU A 72 -2.42 -6.60 -4.27
N ALA A 73 -2.37 -6.31 -5.56
CA ALA A 73 -1.50 -7.05 -6.48
C ALA A 73 -0.03 -6.94 -6.05
N LYS A 74 0.43 -5.71 -5.75
CA LYS A 74 1.80 -5.46 -5.28
C LYS A 74 2.09 -6.08 -3.92
N TYR A 75 1.15 -5.99 -2.97
CA TYR A 75 1.24 -6.65 -1.67
C TYR A 75 1.39 -8.17 -1.84
N THR A 76 0.56 -8.79 -2.68
CA THR A 76 0.55 -10.23 -2.91
C THR A 76 1.87 -10.70 -3.52
N GLU A 77 2.37 -10.00 -4.55
CA GLU A 77 3.68 -10.26 -5.16
C GLU A 77 4.80 -10.34 -4.11
N LEU A 78 4.88 -9.31 -3.26
CA LEU A 78 5.92 -9.23 -2.25
C LEU A 78 5.75 -10.26 -1.13
N LYS A 79 4.51 -10.47 -0.69
CA LYS A 79 4.19 -11.40 0.41
C LYS A 79 4.49 -12.85 0.03
N ILE A 80 4.13 -13.26 -1.19
CA ILE A 80 4.47 -14.60 -1.70
C ILE A 80 5.99 -14.79 -1.69
N GLY A 81 6.75 -13.81 -2.19
CA GLY A 81 8.20 -13.87 -2.20
C GLY A 81 8.81 -14.00 -0.80
N LEU A 82 8.33 -13.20 0.16
CA LEU A 82 8.80 -13.26 1.56
C LEU A 82 8.46 -14.58 2.24
N VAL A 83 7.26 -15.11 2.01
CA VAL A 83 6.85 -16.41 2.57
C VAL A 83 7.68 -17.54 1.99
N ALA A 84 7.99 -17.50 0.69
CA ALA A 84 8.84 -18.49 0.04
C ALA A 84 10.29 -18.46 0.55
N ASP A 85 10.85 -17.26 0.72
CA ASP A 85 12.22 -17.06 1.23
C ASP A 85 12.38 -17.56 2.68
N ASN A 86 11.35 -17.41 3.49
CA ASN A 86 11.33 -17.82 4.90
C ASN A 86 11.00 -19.34 5.12
N LYS A 87 10.77 -20.12 4.05
CA LYS A 87 10.56 -21.56 4.14
C LYS A 87 11.83 -22.31 3.73
N PRO A 88 12.57 -22.92 4.68
CA PRO A 88 13.86 -23.59 4.41
C PRO A 88 13.78 -24.69 3.32
N ASP A 89 12.62 -25.35 3.24
CA ASP A 89 12.38 -26.48 2.34
C ASP A 89 11.55 -26.09 1.10
N TYR A 90 11.39 -24.79 0.84
CA TYR A 90 10.65 -24.35 -0.35
C TYR A 90 11.53 -24.45 -1.59
N GLU A 91 11.13 -25.31 -2.50
CA GLU A 91 11.65 -25.36 -3.86
C GLU A 91 10.52 -25.05 -4.86
N ALA A 92 10.79 -24.17 -5.79
CA ALA A 92 9.86 -23.92 -6.89
C ALA A 92 9.69 -25.23 -7.72
N VAL A 93 8.50 -25.46 -8.25
CA VAL A 93 8.26 -26.60 -9.12
C VAL A 93 9.16 -26.54 -10.34
N GLN A 94 9.53 -27.70 -10.89
CA GLN A 94 10.53 -27.83 -11.95
C GLN A 94 10.20 -26.94 -13.16
N ASP A 95 8.95 -26.92 -13.59
CA ASP A 95 8.50 -26.12 -14.74
C ASP A 95 8.75 -24.61 -14.56
N ILE A 96 8.77 -24.11 -13.30
CA ILE A 96 9.10 -22.72 -12.98
C ILE A 96 10.62 -22.52 -12.94
N GLN A 97 11.37 -23.47 -12.38
CA GLN A 97 12.84 -23.39 -12.33
C GLN A 97 13.49 -23.38 -13.72
N GLU A 98 12.84 -24.02 -14.69
CA GLU A 98 13.30 -24.09 -16.08
C GLU A 98 12.98 -22.85 -16.91
N GLN A 99 12.21 -21.89 -16.36
CA GLN A 99 11.93 -20.64 -17.05
C GLN A 99 13.17 -19.74 -17.10
N GLU A 100 13.45 -19.16 -18.25
CA GLU A 100 14.63 -18.36 -18.52
C GLU A 100 14.76 -17.12 -17.60
N ASP A 101 13.64 -16.58 -17.14
CA ASP A 101 13.55 -15.43 -16.24
C ASP A 101 13.30 -15.80 -14.77
N PHE A 102 13.40 -17.10 -14.42
CA PHE A 102 13.26 -17.53 -13.03
C PHE A 102 14.40 -17.03 -12.16
N HIS A 103 14.05 -16.29 -11.13
CA HIS A 103 14.96 -15.86 -10.09
C HIS A 103 14.63 -16.54 -8.76
N ASN A 104 15.64 -17.19 -8.17
CA ASN A 104 15.48 -17.80 -6.84
C ASN A 104 14.99 -16.78 -5.82
N TYR A 105 14.12 -17.22 -4.92
CA TYR A 105 13.53 -16.38 -3.85
C TYR A 105 14.55 -15.95 -2.77
N SER A 106 15.75 -16.54 -2.73
CA SER A 106 16.81 -16.33 -1.72
C SER A 106 17.31 -14.89 -1.53
N LYS A 107 16.77 -13.90 -2.24
CA LYS A 107 17.11 -12.48 -2.11
C LYS A 107 15.86 -11.59 -1.98
N ARG A 108 14.73 -12.17 -1.63
CA ARG A 108 13.46 -11.44 -1.60
C ARG A 108 13.41 -10.38 -0.51
N GLU A 109 14.09 -10.57 0.61
CA GLU A 109 14.21 -9.52 1.63
C GLU A 109 14.88 -8.25 1.06
N ASN A 110 15.97 -8.40 0.30
CA ASN A 110 16.61 -7.27 -0.36
C ASN A 110 15.70 -6.63 -1.43
N TYR A 111 14.97 -7.45 -2.18
CA TYR A 111 13.98 -6.96 -3.12
C TYR A 111 12.89 -6.17 -2.41
N PHE A 112 12.36 -6.70 -1.32
CA PHE A 112 11.36 -6.03 -0.49
C PHE A 112 11.85 -4.67 0.04
N ARG A 113 13.06 -4.61 0.60
CA ARG A 113 13.67 -3.35 1.05
C ARG A 113 13.80 -2.32 -0.07
N ASN A 114 14.18 -2.78 -1.28
CA ASN A 114 14.24 -1.92 -2.46
C ASN A 114 12.86 -1.39 -2.82
N GLN A 115 11.80 -2.21 -2.73
CA GLN A 115 10.43 -1.75 -2.98
C GLN A 115 9.97 -0.71 -1.94
N LEU A 116 10.33 -0.87 -0.67
CA LEU A 116 10.05 0.17 0.35
C LEU A 116 10.77 1.49 0.01
N SER A 117 11.99 1.44 -0.50
CA SER A 117 12.73 2.65 -0.89
C SER A 117 12.12 3.39 -2.09
N GLU A 118 11.28 2.72 -2.89
CA GLU A 118 10.56 3.34 -4.01
C GLU A 118 9.29 4.10 -3.56
N VAL A 119 8.76 3.85 -2.36
CA VAL A 119 7.53 4.48 -1.87
C VAL A 119 7.57 6.01 -1.94
N PRO A 120 8.59 6.71 -1.40
CA PRO A 120 8.66 8.17 -1.48
C PRO A 120 8.80 8.67 -2.92
N ARG A 121 9.53 7.93 -3.75
CA ARG A 121 9.72 8.26 -5.16
C ARG A 121 8.42 8.14 -5.95
N ALA A 122 7.66 7.07 -5.72
CA ALA A 122 6.37 6.85 -6.35
C ALA A 122 5.36 7.91 -5.95
N ALA A 123 5.30 8.29 -4.68
CA ALA A 123 4.42 9.34 -4.17
C ALA A 123 4.70 10.70 -4.81
N GLY A 124 5.97 11.05 -5.04
CA GLY A 124 6.37 12.30 -5.67
C GLY A 124 6.23 12.34 -7.19
N ARG A 125 6.02 11.19 -7.85
CA ARG A 125 5.89 11.09 -9.31
C ARG A 125 4.43 11.22 -9.74
N ARG A 126 4.24 11.60 -10.99
CA ARG A 126 2.94 11.53 -11.67
C ARG A 126 2.61 10.09 -12.05
N GLY A 127 1.33 9.81 -12.08
CA GLY A 127 0.82 8.52 -12.54
C GLY A 127 0.52 7.56 -11.40
N GLU A 128 0.05 6.42 -11.79
CA GLU A 128 -0.61 5.46 -10.91
C GLU A 128 0.32 4.71 -9.96
N SER A 129 1.66 4.78 -10.16
CA SER A 129 2.61 4.08 -9.30
C SER A 129 2.44 4.38 -7.80
N ARG A 130 1.95 5.59 -7.44
CA ARG A 130 1.64 5.94 -6.05
C ARG A 130 0.56 5.06 -5.43
N PHE A 131 -0.42 4.62 -6.22
CA PHE A 131 -1.48 3.73 -5.75
C PHE A 131 -0.98 2.31 -5.46
N TYR A 132 -0.03 1.80 -6.28
CA TYR A 132 0.60 0.51 -6.04
C TYR A 132 1.27 0.47 -4.67
N TYR A 133 2.08 1.48 -4.37
CA TYR A 133 2.84 1.53 -3.12
C TYR A 133 1.99 1.98 -1.92
N GLY A 134 1.06 2.89 -2.12
CA GLY A 134 0.11 3.30 -1.09
C GLY A 134 -0.76 2.14 -0.63
N GLY A 135 -1.41 1.45 -1.56
CA GLY A 135 -2.24 0.29 -1.26
C GLY A 135 -1.45 -0.89 -0.71
N MET A 136 -0.24 -1.14 -1.21
CA MET A 136 0.67 -2.15 -0.65
C MET A 136 0.95 -1.90 0.84
N LEU A 137 1.32 -0.68 1.22
CA LEU A 137 1.60 -0.35 2.63
C LEU A 137 0.35 -0.41 3.49
N GLN A 138 -0.81 0.03 2.99
CA GLN A 138 -2.08 -0.12 3.69
C GLN A 138 -2.36 -1.61 4.01
N ALA A 139 -2.22 -2.51 3.03
CA ALA A 139 -2.41 -3.94 3.23
C ALA A 139 -1.39 -4.56 4.22
N MET A 140 -0.13 -4.11 4.17
CA MET A 140 0.89 -4.55 5.13
C MET A 140 0.63 -4.06 6.55
N LEU A 141 0.10 -2.86 6.71
CA LEU A 141 -0.31 -2.34 8.02
C LEU A 141 -1.53 -3.09 8.56
N LEU A 142 -2.51 -3.41 7.70
CA LEU A 142 -3.65 -4.23 8.07
C LEU A 142 -3.24 -5.63 8.57
N ASP A 143 -2.21 -6.26 8.02
CA ASP A 143 -1.65 -7.51 8.55
C ASP A 143 -1.26 -7.41 10.04
N ARG A 144 -0.92 -6.20 10.51
CA ARG A 144 -0.48 -5.97 11.89
C ARG A 144 -1.60 -5.52 12.82
N VAL A 145 -2.48 -4.64 12.33
CA VAL A 145 -3.48 -3.98 13.20
C VAL A 145 -4.88 -4.57 13.07
N TYR A 146 -5.13 -5.37 12.03
CA TYR A 146 -6.41 -6.03 11.77
C TYR A 146 -6.21 -7.35 11.02
N PRO A 147 -5.76 -8.44 11.67
CA PRO A 147 -5.37 -9.70 11.01
C PRO A 147 -6.45 -10.33 10.11
N ASP A 148 -7.72 -10.14 10.44
CA ASP A 148 -8.88 -10.74 9.72
C ASP A 148 -9.31 -9.89 8.50
N TRP A 149 -8.59 -8.82 8.16
CA TRP A 149 -8.96 -7.91 7.06
C TRP A 149 -9.16 -8.60 5.70
N LYS A 150 -8.47 -9.72 5.47
CA LYS A 150 -8.55 -10.45 4.20
C LYS A 150 -9.93 -11.07 3.94
N ASP A 151 -10.68 -11.36 4.99
CA ASP A 151 -12.05 -11.88 4.89
C ASP A 151 -13.05 -10.77 4.53
N GLU A 152 -12.62 -9.51 4.62
CA GLU A 152 -13.48 -8.35 4.40
C GLU A 152 -13.16 -7.57 3.14
N VAL A 153 -11.90 -7.50 2.74
CA VAL A 153 -11.42 -6.65 1.63
C VAL A 153 -12.05 -6.95 0.27
N PHE A 154 -12.67 -8.12 0.11
CA PHE A 154 -13.39 -8.51 -1.11
C PHE A 154 -14.91 -8.38 -0.99
N LYS A 155 -15.42 -7.85 0.12
CA LYS A 155 -16.83 -7.50 0.23
C LYS A 155 -17.12 -6.23 -0.59
N GLU A 156 -18.35 -6.11 -1.07
CA GLU A 156 -18.80 -4.97 -1.86
C GLU A 156 -18.57 -3.65 -1.10
N ASP A 157 -18.08 -2.65 -1.80
CA ASP A 157 -17.83 -1.29 -1.32
C ASP A 157 -16.84 -1.16 -0.13
N ILE A 158 -15.97 -2.17 0.08
CA ILE A 158 -14.92 -2.10 1.11
C ILE A 158 -13.56 -1.95 0.48
N PHE A 159 -12.87 -0.87 0.82
CA PHE A 159 -11.51 -0.58 0.38
C PHE A 159 -10.50 -0.67 1.54
N LEU A 160 -9.20 -0.75 1.22
CA LEU A 160 -8.13 -0.81 2.21
C LEU A 160 -8.18 0.35 3.22
N GLU A 161 -8.45 1.56 2.72
CA GLU A 161 -8.60 2.76 3.53
C GLU A 161 -9.74 2.63 4.56
N ASP A 162 -10.88 2.03 4.17
CA ASP A 162 -12.04 1.90 5.04
C ASP A 162 -11.74 0.95 6.21
N LEU A 163 -10.99 -0.13 5.93
CA LEU A 163 -10.49 -1.06 6.95
C LEU A 163 -9.51 -0.38 7.91
N LEU A 164 -8.56 0.43 7.40
CA LEU A 164 -7.68 1.21 8.27
C LEU A 164 -8.46 2.21 9.14
N ARG A 165 -9.47 2.89 8.59
CA ARG A 165 -10.35 3.79 9.35
C ARG A 165 -11.06 3.06 10.49
N HIS A 166 -11.47 1.82 10.27
CA HIS A 166 -12.09 1.00 11.31
C HIS A 166 -11.12 0.79 12.50
N THR A 167 -9.86 0.48 12.23
CA THR A 167 -8.87 0.20 13.28
C THR A 167 -8.54 1.36 14.21
N VAL A 168 -8.81 2.59 13.81
CA VAL A 168 -8.50 3.81 14.60
C VAL A 168 -9.72 4.45 15.24
N LYS A 169 -10.94 3.95 14.95
CA LYS A 169 -12.20 4.41 15.56
C LYS A 169 -12.53 3.70 16.87
N GLU A 170 -11.93 2.53 17.12
CA GLU A 170 -12.26 1.67 18.27
C GLU A 170 -11.46 1.98 19.55
N ILE A 171 -10.88 3.19 19.65
CA ILE A 171 -10.13 3.60 20.86
C ILE A 171 -10.84 4.77 21.55
#